data_7a56833fb6164ff83cf82c30ac6c78c2
#
_entry.id   7a56833fb6164ff83cf82c30ac6c78c2
#
_cell.length_a   1.000
_cell.length_b   1.000
_cell.length_c   1.000
_cell.angle_alpha   90.00
_cell.angle_beta   90.00
_cell.angle_gamma   90.00
#
_symmetry.space_group_name_H-M   'P 1'
#
loop_
_entity.id
_entity.type
_entity.pdbx_description
1 polymer ?
#
loop_
_entity_poly.entity_id
_entity_poly.type
_entity_poly.pdbx_seq_one_letter_code
_entity_poly.pdbx_strand_id
1 'polypeptide(L)'
;MVRRDGMIEKTTRMNFLFDFYQALLTDKQRSYMQLYYLDDLSLGEIAEEYTISRQAVYDNIRRTEAMLEEYEEKLSLFSKFQRRQETVEQLLILIKEQSSEKELIQLINQLKEWD
;
A
#
# COMPACT_ATOMS: atom_id res chain seq x y z
N MET A 1 21.00 -3.02 10.64
CA MET A 1 19.68 -2.42 10.68
C MET A 1 18.90 -2.61 9.41
N VAL A 2 19.46 -3.37 8.46
CA VAL A 2 18.78 -3.71 7.20
C VAL A 2 17.41 -4.34 7.46
N ARG A 3 17.35 -5.23 8.45
CA ARG A 3 16.10 -5.91 8.82
C ARG A 3 15.00 -4.94 9.25
N ARG A 4 15.37 -3.90 10.02
CA ARG A 4 14.44 -2.89 10.48
C ARG A 4 13.87 -2.07 9.34
N ASP A 5 14.74 -1.67 8.41
CA ASP A 5 14.33 -0.91 7.23
C ASP A 5 13.41 -1.74 6.33
N GLY A 6 13.73 -3.03 6.15
CA GLY A 6 12.89 -3.94 5.39
C GLY A 6 11.51 -4.14 6.01
N MET A 7 11.42 -4.16 7.35
CA MET A 7 10.13 -4.26 8.05
C MET A 7 9.29 -3.00 7.87
N ILE A 8 9.91 -1.81 7.94
CA ILE A 8 9.22 -0.54 7.72
C ILE A 8 8.68 -0.47 6.30
N GLU A 9 9.49 -0.85 5.32
CA GLU A 9 9.09 -0.86 3.92
C GLU A 9 7.91 -1.82 3.68
N LYS A 10 7.97 -3.01 4.25
CA LYS A 10 6.89 -4.00 4.15
C LYS A 10 5.60 -3.47 4.77
N THR A 11 5.69 -2.90 5.97
CA THR A 11 4.52 -2.36 6.67
C THR A 11 3.90 -1.21 5.89
N THR A 12 4.72 -0.30 5.38
CA THR A 12 4.25 0.82 4.56
C THR A 12 3.57 0.32 3.30
N ARG A 13 4.18 -0.63 2.62
CA ARG A 13 3.61 -1.22 1.42
C ARG A 13 2.26 -1.87 1.70
N MET A 14 2.16 -2.68 2.77
CA MET A 14 0.91 -3.35 3.12
C MET A 14 -0.18 -2.35 3.50
N ASN A 15 0.17 -1.26 4.15
CA ASN A 15 -0.80 -0.20 4.46
C ASN A 15 -1.37 0.40 3.19
N PHE A 16 -0.54 0.67 2.17
CA PHE A 16 -1.02 1.18 0.89
C PHE A 16 -1.89 0.15 0.15
N LEU A 17 -1.44 -1.10 0.08
CA LEU A 17 -2.22 -2.14 -0.60
C LEU A 17 -3.56 -2.35 0.09
N PHE A 18 -3.59 -2.31 1.40
CA PHE A 18 -4.82 -2.41 2.17
C PHE A 18 -5.77 -1.26 1.82
N ASP A 19 -5.27 -0.02 1.79
CA ASP A 19 -6.08 1.14 1.44
C ASP A 19 -6.71 1.00 0.06
N PHE A 20 -5.93 0.57 -0.93
CA PHE A 20 -6.44 0.44 -2.29
C PHE A 20 -7.41 -0.72 -2.47
N TYR A 21 -7.18 -1.84 -1.78
CA TYR A 21 -7.87 -3.10 -2.07
C TYR A 21 -8.75 -3.63 -0.95
N GLN A 22 -8.90 -2.92 0.17
CA GLN A 22 -9.67 -3.42 1.31
C GLN A 22 -11.11 -3.79 0.97
N ALA A 23 -11.72 -3.09 0.02
CA ALA A 23 -13.09 -3.36 -0.39
C ALA A 23 -13.24 -4.75 -1.04
N LEU A 24 -12.15 -5.35 -1.48
CA LEU A 24 -12.15 -6.69 -2.10
C LEU A 24 -11.93 -7.80 -1.08
N LEU A 25 -11.69 -7.46 0.18
CA LEU A 25 -11.47 -8.43 1.24
C LEU A 25 -12.78 -8.77 1.94
N THR A 26 -12.85 -9.97 2.54
CA THR A 26 -13.95 -10.30 3.45
C THR A 26 -13.88 -9.42 4.70
N ASP A 27 -14.98 -9.30 5.43
CA ASP A 27 -15.01 -8.54 6.68
C ASP A 27 -13.98 -9.04 7.67
N LYS A 28 -13.82 -10.36 7.77
CA LYS A 28 -12.87 -10.99 8.67
C LYS A 28 -11.43 -10.67 8.29
N GLN A 29 -11.09 -10.79 7.01
CA GLN A 29 -9.76 -10.44 6.51
C GLN A 29 -9.44 -8.97 6.77
N ARG A 30 -10.39 -8.10 6.49
CA ARG A 30 -10.24 -6.67 6.70
C ARG A 30 -10.01 -6.35 8.17
N SER A 31 -10.80 -6.97 9.06
CA SER A 31 -10.66 -6.74 10.51
C SER A 31 -9.30 -7.17 11.03
N TYR A 32 -8.81 -8.34 10.65
CA TYR A 32 -7.50 -8.81 11.11
C TYR A 32 -6.37 -7.95 10.60
N MET A 33 -6.42 -7.55 9.33
CA MET A 33 -5.39 -6.68 8.75
C MET A 33 -5.37 -5.31 9.42
N GLN A 34 -6.55 -4.75 9.70
CA GLN A 34 -6.65 -3.46 10.39
C GLN A 34 -6.05 -3.53 11.79
N LEU A 35 -6.42 -4.55 12.55
CA LEU A 35 -5.91 -4.71 13.91
C LEU A 35 -4.39 -4.89 13.92
N TYR A 36 -3.86 -5.66 13.00
CA TYR A 36 -2.44 -5.97 12.97
C TYR A 36 -1.60 -4.81 12.42
N TYR A 37 -1.98 -4.23 11.28
CA TYR A 37 -1.17 -3.21 10.61
C TYR A 37 -1.47 -1.78 11.03
N LEU A 38 -2.71 -1.45 11.37
CA LEU A 38 -3.10 -0.08 11.71
C LEU A 38 -3.19 0.14 13.21
N ASP A 39 -3.69 -0.83 13.95
CA ASP A 39 -3.91 -0.70 15.41
C ASP A 39 -2.78 -1.33 16.22
N ASP A 40 -1.76 -1.87 15.56
CA ASP A 40 -0.55 -2.44 16.18
C ASP A 40 -0.80 -3.55 17.20
N LEU A 41 -1.89 -4.32 17.05
CA LEU A 41 -2.11 -5.48 17.91
C LEU A 41 -1.17 -6.62 17.52
N SER A 42 -0.69 -7.35 18.53
CA SER A 42 0.10 -8.57 18.29
C SER A 42 -0.82 -9.70 17.82
N LEU A 43 -0.22 -10.72 17.21
CA LEU A 43 -0.97 -11.92 16.83
C LEU A 43 -1.69 -12.55 18.02
N GLY A 44 -1.03 -12.57 19.18
CA GLY A 44 -1.62 -13.11 20.41
C GLY A 44 -2.82 -12.30 20.90
N GLU A 45 -2.73 -10.97 20.82
CA GLU A 45 -3.83 -10.10 21.22
C GLU A 45 -5.04 -10.27 20.31
N ILE A 46 -4.83 -10.40 19.01
CA ILE A 46 -5.90 -10.66 18.06
C ILE A 46 -6.53 -12.03 18.32
N ALA A 47 -5.70 -13.03 18.57
CA ALA A 47 -6.15 -14.39 18.86
C ALA A 47 -7.06 -14.42 20.09
N GLU A 48 -6.69 -13.71 21.15
CA GLU A 48 -7.51 -13.60 22.36
C GLU A 48 -8.86 -12.94 22.08
N GLU A 49 -8.85 -11.86 21.33
CA GLU A 49 -10.07 -11.11 21.01
C GLU A 49 -11.08 -11.95 20.24
N TYR A 50 -10.61 -12.76 19.31
CA TYR A 50 -11.49 -13.59 18.47
C TYR A 50 -11.64 -15.02 18.97
N THR A 51 -11.01 -15.36 20.07
CA THR A 51 -11.08 -16.71 20.68
C THR A 51 -10.65 -17.79 19.68
N ILE A 52 -9.55 -17.56 18.99
CA ILE A 52 -8.93 -18.49 18.04
C ILE A 52 -7.44 -18.63 18.36
N SER A 53 -6.76 -19.57 17.72
CA SER A 53 -5.34 -19.75 17.92
C SER A 53 -4.52 -18.63 17.28
N ARG A 54 -3.35 -18.36 17.85
CA ARG A 54 -2.38 -17.42 17.30
C ARG A 54 -1.98 -17.85 15.89
N GLN A 55 -1.81 -19.15 15.65
CA GLN A 55 -1.47 -19.69 14.34
C GLN A 55 -2.56 -19.40 13.33
N ALA A 56 -3.83 -19.51 13.72
CA ALA A 56 -4.96 -19.21 12.82
C ALA A 56 -4.95 -17.73 12.38
N VAL A 57 -4.64 -16.81 13.31
CA VAL A 57 -4.50 -15.39 12.98
C VAL A 57 -3.35 -15.19 12.00
N TYR A 58 -2.20 -15.77 12.29
CA TYR A 58 -1.02 -15.68 11.45
C TYR A 58 -1.31 -16.15 10.03
N ASP A 59 -1.92 -17.31 9.88
CA ASP A 59 -2.24 -17.90 8.58
C ASP A 59 -3.22 -17.02 7.81
N ASN A 60 -4.22 -16.46 8.50
CA ASN A 60 -5.18 -15.56 7.87
C ASN A 60 -4.51 -14.30 7.33
N ILE A 61 -3.66 -13.67 8.15
CA ILE A 61 -2.94 -12.46 7.75
C ILE A 61 -2.01 -12.75 6.56
N ARG A 62 -1.27 -13.86 6.61
CA ARG A 62 -0.37 -14.22 5.52
C ARG A 62 -1.11 -14.45 4.19
N ARG A 63 -2.26 -15.13 4.24
CA ARG A 63 -3.07 -15.32 3.04
C ARG A 63 -3.62 -14.02 2.52
N THR A 64 -4.04 -13.13 3.40
CA THR A 64 -4.56 -11.83 3.00
C THR A 64 -3.47 -10.96 2.37
N GLU A 65 -2.26 -10.97 2.94
CA GLU A 65 -1.10 -10.29 2.34
C GLU A 65 -0.86 -10.77 0.91
N ALA A 66 -0.89 -12.08 0.71
CA ALA A 66 -0.70 -12.67 -0.61
C ALA A 66 -1.81 -12.25 -1.58
N MET A 67 -3.05 -12.17 -1.12
CA MET A 67 -4.16 -11.72 -1.94
C MET A 67 -4.00 -10.25 -2.35
N LEU A 68 -3.55 -9.39 -1.43
CA LEU A 68 -3.32 -7.98 -1.73
C LEU A 68 -2.22 -7.83 -2.79
N GLU A 69 -1.14 -8.60 -2.69
CA GLU A 69 -0.08 -8.58 -3.68
C GLU A 69 -0.58 -9.07 -5.05
N GLU A 70 -1.44 -10.07 -5.06
CA GLU A 70 -2.04 -10.56 -6.30
C GLU A 70 -2.93 -9.50 -6.96
N TYR A 71 -3.74 -8.79 -6.18
CA TYR A 71 -4.55 -7.68 -6.70
C TYR A 71 -3.66 -6.60 -7.30
N GLU A 72 -2.57 -6.26 -6.61
CA GLU A 72 -1.64 -5.25 -7.10
C GLU A 72 -0.98 -5.68 -8.41
N GLU A 73 -0.58 -6.95 -8.51
CA GLU A 73 -0.02 -7.50 -9.74
C GLU A 73 -0.97 -7.33 -10.92
N LYS A 74 -2.26 -7.53 -10.69
CA LYS A 74 -3.28 -7.45 -11.73
C LYS A 74 -3.75 -6.03 -12.03
N LEU A 75 -3.87 -5.19 -11.02
CA LEU A 75 -4.53 -3.89 -11.13
C LEU A 75 -3.56 -2.71 -11.11
N SER A 76 -2.41 -2.85 -10.48
CA SER A 76 -1.33 -1.85 -10.42
C SER A 76 -1.75 -0.49 -9.87
N LEU A 77 -2.74 -0.43 -8.96
CA LEU A 77 -3.22 0.85 -8.41
C LEU A 77 -2.15 1.56 -7.60
N PHE A 78 -1.38 0.81 -6.79
CA PHE A 78 -0.31 1.39 -5.99
C PHE A 78 0.86 1.84 -6.87
N SER A 79 1.25 1.03 -7.84
CA SER A 79 2.31 1.37 -8.79
C SER A 79 1.96 2.63 -9.56
N LYS A 80 0.72 2.76 -10.05
CA LYS A 80 0.24 3.96 -10.73
C LYS A 80 0.23 5.17 -9.82
N PHE A 81 -0.18 4.98 -8.58
CA PHE A 81 -0.16 6.04 -7.56
C PHE A 81 1.26 6.57 -7.35
N GLN A 82 2.25 5.66 -7.19
CA GLN A 82 3.64 6.05 -6.99
C GLN A 82 4.18 6.84 -8.18
N ARG A 83 3.93 6.39 -9.41
CA ARG A 83 4.35 7.08 -10.63
C ARG A 83 3.72 8.48 -10.74
N ARG A 84 2.45 8.58 -10.38
CA ARG A 84 1.73 9.85 -10.39
C ARG A 84 2.35 10.82 -9.38
N GLN A 85 2.68 10.34 -8.19
CA GLN A 85 3.32 11.16 -7.16
C GLN A 85 4.70 11.65 -7.59
N GLU A 86 5.50 10.77 -8.18
CA GLU A 86 6.83 11.14 -8.69
C GLU A 86 6.72 12.21 -9.76
N THR A 87 5.75 12.09 -10.66
CA THR A 87 5.54 13.06 -11.73
C THR A 87 5.08 14.40 -11.19
N VAL A 88 4.19 14.39 -10.18
CA VAL A 88 3.75 15.63 -9.51
C VAL A 88 4.94 16.34 -8.86
N GLU A 89 5.81 15.59 -8.18
CA GLU A 89 7.01 16.17 -7.56
C GLU A 89 7.94 16.78 -8.59
N GLN A 90 8.14 16.13 -9.74
CA GLN A 90 8.93 16.66 -10.85
C GLN A 90 8.33 17.94 -11.39
N LEU A 91 6.99 18.00 -11.53
CA LEU A 91 6.30 19.22 -11.96
C LEU A 91 6.55 20.38 -11.00
N LEU A 92 6.46 20.11 -9.70
CA LEU A 92 6.71 21.14 -8.68
C LEU A 92 8.13 21.68 -8.75
N ILE A 93 9.12 20.80 -8.97
CA ILE A 93 10.52 21.21 -9.11
C ILE A 93 10.69 22.08 -10.35
N LEU A 94 10.13 21.68 -11.49
CA LEU A 94 10.24 22.45 -12.73
C LEU A 94 9.57 23.80 -12.61
N ILE A 95 8.42 23.89 -11.96
CA ILE A 95 7.73 25.16 -11.73
C ILE A 95 8.59 26.10 -10.88
N LYS A 96 9.20 25.57 -9.82
CA LYS A 96 10.08 26.35 -8.94
C LYS A 96 11.34 26.83 -9.65
N GLU A 97 11.85 26.04 -10.59
CA GLU A 97 13.04 26.37 -11.36
C GLU A 97 12.71 27.22 -12.60
N GLN A 98 11.46 27.54 -12.82
CA GLN A 98 10.99 28.31 -13.99
C GLN A 98 11.38 27.64 -15.31
N SER A 99 11.24 26.31 -15.35
CA SER A 99 11.55 25.50 -16.52
C SER A 99 10.58 25.74 -17.68
N SER A 100 10.90 25.22 -18.86
CA SER A 100 10.14 25.46 -20.06
C SER A 100 8.73 24.90 -20.00
N GLU A 101 7.81 25.59 -20.66
CA GLU A 101 6.42 25.14 -20.82
C GLU A 101 6.35 23.75 -21.47
N LYS A 102 7.25 23.46 -22.41
CA LYS A 102 7.30 22.18 -23.10
C LYS A 102 7.53 21.01 -22.13
N GLU A 103 8.46 21.16 -21.19
CA GLU A 103 8.74 20.13 -20.17
C GLU A 103 7.54 19.91 -19.27
N LEU A 104 6.86 20.98 -18.86
CA LEU A 104 5.66 20.89 -18.04
C LEU A 104 4.54 20.14 -18.75
N ILE A 105 4.32 20.45 -20.02
CA ILE A 105 3.30 19.78 -20.82
C ILE A 105 3.58 18.29 -20.97
N GLN A 106 4.84 17.92 -21.19
CA GLN A 106 5.23 16.50 -21.26
C GLN A 106 4.86 15.74 -20.01
N LEU A 107 5.18 16.29 -18.83
CA LEU A 107 4.87 15.63 -17.55
C LEU A 107 3.37 15.55 -17.29
N ILE A 108 2.62 16.59 -17.64
CA ILE A 108 1.16 16.58 -17.52
C ILE A 108 0.56 15.49 -18.40
N ASN A 109 1.06 15.33 -19.62
CA ASN A 109 0.59 14.28 -20.51
C ASN A 109 0.88 12.87 -19.96
N GLN A 110 2.02 12.68 -19.30
CA GLN A 110 2.32 11.43 -18.63
C GLN A 110 1.30 11.11 -17.52
N LEU A 111 0.88 12.12 -16.75
CA LEU A 111 -0.14 11.95 -15.74
C LEU A 111 -1.47 11.44 -16.33
N LYS A 112 -1.83 11.94 -17.50
CA LYS A 112 -3.06 11.51 -18.19
C LYS A 112 -3.01 10.05 -18.61
N GLU A 113 -1.83 9.52 -18.95
CA GLU A 113 -1.68 8.14 -19.38
C GLU A 113 -1.96 7.14 -18.26
N TRP A 114 -1.84 7.56 -16.99
CA TRP A 114 -2.00 6.67 -15.83
C TRP A 114 -3.39 6.73 -15.20
N ASP A 115 -4.32 7.42 -15.80
CA ASP A 115 -5.72 7.49 -15.29
C ASP A 115 -6.57 6.28 -15.70
#